data_296e8ccbdedbbd1e1800cde860a1c437
#
_entry.id   296e8ccbdedbbd1e1800cde860a1c437
#
_cell.length_a   1.000
_cell.length_b   1.000
_cell.length_c   1.000
_cell.angle_alpha   90.00
_cell.angle_beta   90.00
_cell.angle_gamma   90.00
#
_symmetry.space_group_name_H-M   'P 1'
#
loop_
_entity.id
_entity.type
_entity.pdbx_description
1 polymer ?
#
loop_
_entity_poly.entity_id
_entity_poly.type
_entity_poly.pdbx_seq_one_letter_code
_entity_poly.pdbx_strand_id
1 'polypeptide(L)'
;RFAKLKVVDMDMSSDTSDVYPGGWVAKLASLEKIATSKGQSLVQIKVGGHHSMGLTDAGECYAWGWGDRGQLGTGGWKNVSAPTLISKLLFAEANKTSTPVFISSIRCGADHTLALSDIGQVFSWGGGSRGQLGHGAGVDICSPRPIETFRRRVAMIGCGAFHSVAVTANGSLFCWGGGANQVAGARV
;
A
#
# COMPACT_ATOMS: atom_id res chain seq x y z
N ARG A 1 14.52 -4.84 -21.30
CA ARG A 1 15.62 -4.90 -20.30
C ARG A 1 15.41 -3.74 -19.33
N PHE A 2 14.77 -3.99 -18.20
CA PHE A 2 14.70 -3.00 -17.13
C PHE A 2 16.06 -2.98 -16.42
N ALA A 3 16.63 -1.78 -16.27
CA ALA A 3 17.87 -1.60 -15.52
C ALA A 3 17.67 -2.11 -14.09
N LYS A 4 18.59 -2.94 -13.59
CA LYS A 4 18.65 -3.30 -12.16
C LYS A 4 18.55 -2.01 -11.35
N LEU A 5 17.55 -1.97 -10.44
CA LEU A 5 17.46 -0.91 -9.44
C LEU A 5 18.77 -0.92 -8.65
N LYS A 6 19.65 0.03 -8.90
CA LYS A 6 20.78 0.28 -7.98
C LYS A 6 20.16 0.80 -6.70
N VAL A 7 20.45 0.14 -5.58
CA VAL A 7 20.21 0.69 -4.26
C VAL A 7 20.90 2.05 -4.24
N VAL A 8 20.10 3.12 -4.27
CA VAL A 8 20.60 4.47 -4.05
C VAL A 8 20.95 4.54 -2.57
N ASP A 9 22.20 4.83 -2.24
CA ASP A 9 22.63 5.13 -0.88
C ASP A 9 21.75 6.24 -0.32
N MET A 10 20.78 5.86 0.49
CA MET A 10 20.06 6.78 1.35
C MET A 10 20.92 6.96 2.60
N ASP A 11 21.54 8.13 2.71
CA ASP A 11 22.23 8.56 3.92
C ASP A 11 21.21 8.61 5.07
N MET A 12 21.19 7.53 5.86
CA MET A 12 20.30 7.35 7.02
C MET A 12 21.13 7.62 8.28
N SER A 13 21.51 8.87 8.48
CA SER A 13 22.27 9.32 9.67
C SER A 13 21.42 9.50 10.94
N SER A 14 20.24 8.91 11.03
CA SER A 14 19.49 8.81 12.28
C SER A 14 19.46 7.35 12.76
N ASP A 15 20.11 7.14 13.89
CA ASP A 15 20.16 5.87 14.62
C ASP A 15 18.74 5.45 15.04
N THR A 16 18.10 4.60 14.24
CA THR A 16 16.82 3.97 14.57
C THR A 16 17.00 2.48 14.90
N SER A 17 18.19 2.10 15.41
CA SER A 17 18.56 0.72 15.72
C SER A 17 17.62 0.04 16.70
N ASP A 18 16.98 0.80 17.60
CA ASP A 18 16.07 0.26 18.62
C ASP A 18 14.66 -0.06 18.11
N VAL A 19 14.24 0.51 16.97
CA VAL A 19 12.90 0.33 16.43
C VAL A 19 12.81 -0.82 15.41
N TYR A 20 13.93 -1.17 14.78
CA TYR A 20 13.98 -2.21 13.75
C TYR A 20 15.23 -3.10 13.88
N PRO A 21 15.18 -4.18 14.67
CA PRO A 21 16.28 -5.15 14.72
C PRO A 21 16.57 -5.70 13.33
N GLY A 22 17.80 -5.49 12.84
CA GLY A 22 18.26 -5.99 11.54
C GLY A 22 18.29 -4.99 10.39
N GLY A 23 17.98 -3.71 10.63
CA GLY A 23 18.13 -2.63 9.64
C GLY A 23 17.30 -2.77 8.35
N TRP A 24 17.03 -1.66 7.69
CA TRP A 24 16.26 -1.58 6.44
C TRP A 24 16.91 -2.35 5.28
N VAL A 25 18.24 -2.32 5.19
CA VAL A 25 19.00 -2.96 4.09
C VAL A 25 18.85 -4.48 4.12
N ALA A 26 18.91 -5.11 5.30
CA ALA A 26 18.72 -6.55 5.44
C ALA A 26 17.30 -6.98 5.05
N LYS A 27 16.29 -6.15 5.29
CA LYS A 27 14.89 -6.41 4.94
C LYS A 27 14.61 -6.27 3.45
N LEU A 28 15.24 -5.29 2.80
CA LEU A 28 15.20 -5.17 1.34
C LEU A 28 15.88 -6.35 0.66
N ALA A 29 17.05 -6.79 1.13
CA ALA A 29 17.73 -7.97 0.64
C ALA A 29 16.91 -9.26 0.84
N SER A 30 16.17 -9.36 1.96
CA SER A 30 15.26 -10.48 2.21
C SER A 30 14.10 -10.49 1.22
N LEU A 31 13.50 -9.33 0.92
CA LEU A 31 12.44 -9.21 -0.05
C LEU A 31 12.93 -9.53 -1.48
N GLU A 32 14.11 -9.06 -1.85
CA GLU A 32 14.75 -9.38 -3.13
C GLU A 32 14.96 -10.90 -3.27
N LYS A 33 15.44 -11.57 -2.22
CA LYS A 33 15.57 -13.05 -2.21
C LYS A 33 14.23 -13.75 -2.41
N ILE A 34 13.16 -13.29 -1.73
CA ILE A 34 11.82 -13.88 -1.87
C ILE A 34 11.32 -13.72 -3.31
N ALA A 35 11.43 -12.54 -3.90
CA ALA A 35 11.03 -12.28 -5.27
C ALA A 35 11.85 -13.13 -6.26
N THR A 36 13.17 -13.14 -6.13
CA THR A 36 14.07 -13.90 -7.00
C THR A 36 13.82 -15.41 -6.91
N SER A 37 13.55 -15.96 -5.72
CA SER A 37 13.24 -17.37 -5.55
C SER A 37 11.97 -17.81 -6.29
N LYS A 38 11.08 -16.87 -6.59
CA LYS A 38 9.86 -17.07 -7.38
C LYS A 38 10.02 -16.69 -8.86
N GLY A 39 11.23 -16.30 -9.30
CA GLY A 39 11.47 -15.78 -10.64
C GLY A 39 10.85 -14.39 -10.90
N GLN A 40 10.58 -13.64 -9.82
CA GLN A 40 9.98 -12.31 -9.87
C GLN A 40 11.03 -11.22 -9.62
N SER A 41 10.70 -9.99 -9.99
CA SER A 41 11.52 -8.79 -9.73
C SER A 41 10.74 -7.77 -8.92
N LEU A 42 11.42 -7.06 -8.01
CA LEU A 42 10.83 -5.92 -7.34
C LEU A 42 10.68 -4.75 -8.32
N VAL A 43 9.48 -4.17 -8.37
CA VAL A 43 9.18 -3.02 -9.24
C VAL A 43 8.86 -1.75 -8.47
N GLN A 44 8.39 -1.85 -7.21
CA GLN A 44 8.17 -0.69 -6.35
C GLN A 44 8.51 -1.01 -4.90
N ILE A 45 9.08 -0.01 -4.21
CA ILE A 45 9.18 0.07 -2.75
C ILE A 45 8.52 1.38 -2.33
N LYS A 46 7.66 1.33 -1.31
CA LYS A 46 7.01 2.49 -0.69
C LYS A 46 7.15 2.42 0.81
N VAL A 47 7.37 3.58 1.42
CA VAL A 47 7.56 3.72 2.86
C VAL A 47 6.49 4.67 3.39
N GLY A 48 5.83 4.28 4.46
CA GLY A 48 4.92 5.11 5.25
C GLY A 48 5.61 5.67 6.49
N GLY A 49 4.84 6.09 7.51
CA GLY A 49 5.38 6.57 8.77
C GLY A 49 6.19 5.50 9.49
N HIS A 50 5.63 4.31 9.64
CA HIS A 50 6.25 3.20 10.38
C HIS A 50 6.11 1.83 9.69
N HIS A 51 5.73 1.81 8.42
CA HIS A 51 5.61 0.57 7.64
C HIS A 51 6.19 0.73 6.25
N SER A 52 6.49 -0.39 5.64
CA SER A 52 7.03 -0.45 4.29
C SER A 52 6.30 -1.48 3.46
N MET A 53 6.23 -1.21 2.17
CA MET A 53 5.58 -2.05 1.17
C MET A 53 6.50 -2.32 0.01
N GLY A 54 6.49 -3.56 -0.48
CA GLY A 54 7.14 -3.96 -1.73
C GLY A 54 6.13 -4.53 -2.72
N LEU A 55 6.32 -4.24 -4.00
CA LEU A 55 5.52 -4.76 -5.10
C LEU A 55 6.43 -5.47 -6.09
N THR A 56 6.04 -6.67 -6.53
CA THR A 56 6.74 -7.42 -7.57
C THR A 56 6.10 -7.21 -8.95
N ASP A 57 6.83 -7.57 -10.00
CA ASP A 57 6.35 -7.59 -11.39
C ASP A 57 5.21 -8.61 -11.65
N ALA A 58 5.01 -9.55 -10.73
CA ALA A 58 3.85 -10.44 -10.71
C ALA A 58 2.61 -9.84 -10.01
N GLY A 59 2.67 -8.58 -9.54
CA GLY A 59 1.57 -7.92 -8.83
C GLY A 59 1.42 -8.36 -7.37
N GLU A 60 2.38 -9.10 -6.80
CA GLU A 60 2.38 -9.50 -5.39
C GLU A 60 2.86 -8.35 -4.50
N CYS A 61 2.10 -8.09 -3.41
CA CYS A 61 2.43 -7.07 -2.42
C CYS A 61 2.95 -7.71 -1.14
N TYR A 62 4.03 -7.16 -0.61
CA TYR A 62 4.65 -7.54 0.66
C TYR A 62 4.66 -6.35 1.60
N ALA A 63 4.43 -6.58 2.91
CA ALA A 63 4.44 -5.55 3.94
C ALA A 63 5.30 -5.96 5.12
N TRP A 64 5.90 -4.98 5.80
CA TRP A 64 6.64 -5.14 7.07
C TRP A 64 6.69 -3.82 7.83
N GLY A 65 7.01 -3.90 9.11
CA GLY A 65 7.02 -2.76 10.03
C GLY A 65 5.91 -2.83 11.07
N TRP A 66 5.38 -1.68 11.47
CA TRP A 66 4.30 -1.58 12.44
C TRP A 66 2.96 -1.96 11.81
N GLY A 67 2.13 -2.64 12.59
CA GLY A 67 0.83 -3.16 12.16
C GLY A 67 -0.34 -2.85 13.11
N ASP A 68 -0.09 -2.08 14.18
CA ASP A 68 -1.06 -1.77 15.24
C ASP A 68 -2.30 -0.99 14.77
N ARG A 69 -2.21 -0.32 13.61
CA ARG A 69 -3.33 0.31 12.90
C ARG A 69 -3.84 -0.53 11.73
N GLY A 70 -3.32 -1.76 11.54
CA GLY A 70 -3.66 -2.60 10.41
C GLY A 70 -2.99 -2.21 9.08
N GLN A 71 -2.05 -1.25 9.07
CA GLN A 71 -1.41 -0.69 7.88
C GLN A 71 -0.63 -1.71 7.04
N LEU A 72 -0.32 -2.87 7.60
CA LEU A 72 0.34 -3.97 6.88
C LEU A 72 -0.62 -4.77 5.98
N GLY A 73 -1.92 -4.74 6.25
CA GLY A 73 -2.90 -5.45 5.43
C GLY A 73 -2.85 -6.98 5.52
N THR A 74 -2.13 -7.54 6.47
CA THR A 74 -1.94 -8.98 6.64
C THR A 74 -3.12 -9.69 7.31
N GLY A 75 -4.15 -8.95 7.69
CA GLY A 75 -5.34 -9.46 8.37
C GLY A 75 -5.24 -9.45 9.89
N GLY A 76 -4.20 -8.82 10.44
CA GLY A 76 -3.97 -8.68 11.87
C GLY A 76 -3.44 -7.29 12.25
N TRP A 77 -3.22 -7.11 13.55
CA TRP A 77 -2.80 -5.85 14.18
C TRP A 77 -1.38 -5.94 14.77
N LYS A 78 -0.62 -6.96 14.39
CA LYS A 78 0.74 -7.20 14.91
C LYS A 78 1.78 -6.59 13.99
N ASN A 79 2.86 -6.12 14.61
CA ASN A 79 4.08 -5.73 13.90
C ASN A 79 4.71 -6.94 13.23
N VAL A 80 5.29 -6.73 12.07
CA VAL A 80 5.95 -7.78 11.27
C VAL A 80 7.36 -7.33 10.93
N SER A 81 8.35 -8.09 11.37
CA SER A 81 9.77 -7.75 11.21
C SER A 81 10.36 -8.12 9.85
N ALA A 82 9.72 -9.01 9.10
CA ALA A 82 10.19 -9.48 7.80
C ALA A 82 9.12 -9.25 6.71
N PRO A 83 9.51 -9.05 5.44
CA PRO A 83 8.54 -8.92 4.34
C PRO A 83 7.56 -10.08 4.30
N THR A 84 6.29 -9.78 4.45
CA THR A 84 5.19 -10.76 4.51
C THR A 84 4.20 -10.51 3.39
N LEU A 85 3.86 -11.56 2.64
CA LEU A 85 2.92 -11.48 1.53
C LEU A 85 1.51 -11.11 2.02
N ILE A 86 0.88 -10.14 1.38
CA ILE A 86 -0.52 -9.77 1.61
C ILE A 86 -1.42 -10.68 0.76
N SER A 87 -1.66 -11.89 1.26
CA SER A 87 -2.40 -12.93 0.53
C SER A 87 -3.84 -12.52 0.20
N LYS A 88 -4.46 -11.65 1.00
CA LYS A 88 -5.84 -11.17 0.77
C LYS A 88 -6.00 -10.24 -0.43
N LEU A 89 -4.92 -9.63 -0.94
CA LEU A 89 -4.96 -8.92 -2.22
C LEU A 89 -5.06 -9.87 -3.41
N LEU A 90 -4.54 -11.09 -3.28
CA LEU A 90 -4.60 -12.10 -4.34
C LEU A 90 -6.04 -12.61 -4.58
N PHE A 91 -6.91 -12.49 -3.57
CA PHE A 91 -8.27 -13.04 -3.56
C PHE A 91 -9.29 -12.00 -3.12
N ALA A 92 -9.20 -10.77 -3.64
CA ALA A 92 -10.20 -9.75 -3.32
C ALA A 92 -11.57 -10.19 -3.84
N GLU A 93 -12.49 -10.50 -2.91
CA GLU A 93 -13.84 -11.01 -3.16
C GLU A 93 -14.78 -10.04 -3.92
N ALA A 94 -14.24 -8.96 -4.48
CA ALA A 94 -15.04 -7.96 -5.19
C ALA A 94 -15.67 -8.48 -6.49
N ASN A 95 -15.16 -9.56 -7.03
CA ASN A 95 -15.81 -10.31 -8.13
C ASN A 95 -15.90 -11.77 -7.70
N LYS A 96 -17.08 -12.36 -7.78
CA LYS A 96 -17.38 -13.78 -7.53
C LYS A 96 -16.58 -14.78 -8.39
N THR A 97 -15.52 -14.33 -9.02
CA THR A 97 -14.54 -15.10 -9.79
C THR A 97 -13.24 -15.12 -8.98
N SER A 98 -12.77 -16.30 -8.62
CA SER A 98 -11.51 -16.55 -7.89
C SER A 98 -10.25 -16.17 -8.70
N THR A 99 -10.27 -15.08 -9.45
CA THR A 99 -9.14 -14.61 -10.22
C THR A 99 -8.25 -13.73 -9.34
N PRO A 100 -6.93 -13.98 -9.29
CA PRO A 100 -6.00 -13.13 -8.57
C PRO A 100 -6.06 -11.69 -9.08
N VAL A 101 -6.03 -10.72 -8.15
CA VAL A 101 -5.94 -9.29 -8.48
C VAL A 101 -4.48 -8.95 -8.72
N PHE A 102 -4.17 -8.45 -9.91
CA PHE A 102 -2.83 -7.95 -10.22
C PHE A 102 -2.69 -6.50 -9.75
N ILE A 103 -1.82 -6.24 -8.77
CA ILE A 103 -1.54 -4.88 -8.30
C ILE A 103 -0.47 -4.24 -9.20
N SER A 104 -0.79 -3.05 -9.71
CA SER A 104 0.08 -2.26 -10.58
C SER A 104 0.78 -1.10 -9.85
N SER A 105 0.23 -0.63 -8.72
CA SER A 105 0.82 0.46 -7.95
C SER A 105 0.42 0.41 -6.48
N ILE A 106 1.35 0.83 -5.61
CA ILE A 106 1.15 0.97 -4.17
C ILE A 106 1.53 2.37 -3.70
N ARG A 107 0.86 2.87 -2.65
CA ARG A 107 1.18 4.13 -1.97
C ARG A 107 0.97 3.96 -0.47
N CYS A 108 1.86 4.58 0.33
CA CYS A 108 1.79 4.58 1.78
C CYS A 108 1.58 6.01 2.28
N GLY A 109 0.64 6.19 3.20
CA GLY A 109 0.52 7.37 4.06
C GLY A 109 1.27 7.16 5.38
N ALA A 110 0.95 7.94 6.44
CA ALA A 110 1.55 7.72 7.75
C ALA A 110 1.20 6.32 8.27
N ASP A 111 -0.10 6.00 8.36
CA ASP A 111 -0.62 4.75 8.93
C ASP A 111 -1.63 4.06 8.01
N HIS A 112 -1.69 4.41 6.73
CA HIS A 112 -2.59 3.78 5.77
C HIS A 112 -1.88 3.46 4.47
N THR A 113 -2.47 2.55 3.71
CA THR A 113 -1.95 2.07 2.44
C THR A 113 -3.04 2.08 1.38
N LEU A 114 -2.68 2.47 0.16
CA LEU A 114 -3.49 2.30 -1.04
C LEU A 114 -2.79 1.36 -2.00
N ALA A 115 -3.58 0.51 -2.67
CA ALA A 115 -3.15 -0.28 -3.82
C ALA A 115 -4.09 -0.07 -5.00
N LEU A 116 -3.53 -0.02 -6.20
CA LEU A 116 -4.24 0.10 -7.46
C LEU A 116 -4.01 -1.16 -8.28
N SER A 117 -5.08 -1.80 -8.72
CA SER A 117 -4.98 -2.92 -9.65
C SER A 117 -4.79 -2.46 -11.10
N ASP A 118 -4.36 -3.36 -11.96
CA ASP A 118 -4.22 -3.16 -13.41
C ASP A 118 -5.55 -2.83 -14.11
N ILE A 119 -6.67 -3.32 -13.54
CA ILE A 119 -8.03 -2.99 -14.03
C ILE A 119 -8.55 -1.67 -13.47
N GLY A 120 -7.80 -0.96 -12.62
CA GLY A 120 -8.14 0.35 -12.06
C GLY A 120 -9.04 0.31 -10.82
N GLN A 121 -9.09 -0.81 -10.11
CA GLN A 121 -9.73 -0.91 -8.80
C GLN A 121 -8.76 -0.42 -7.72
N VAL A 122 -9.26 0.35 -6.75
CA VAL A 122 -8.47 0.87 -5.62
C VAL A 122 -8.83 0.10 -4.37
N PHE A 123 -7.81 -0.32 -3.63
CA PHE A 123 -7.93 -0.91 -2.30
C PHE A 123 -7.30 0.01 -1.27
N SER A 124 -7.84 0.03 -0.05
CA SER A 124 -7.27 0.75 1.09
C SER A 124 -7.35 -0.07 2.37
N TRP A 125 -6.41 0.18 3.27
CA TRP A 125 -6.36 -0.44 4.60
C TRP A 125 -5.43 0.37 5.52
N GLY A 126 -5.43 0.03 6.81
CA GLY A 126 -4.67 0.73 7.83
C GLY A 126 -5.54 1.69 8.65
N GLY A 127 -4.93 2.75 9.14
CA GLY A 127 -5.58 3.79 9.96
C GLY A 127 -6.69 4.52 9.20
N GLY A 128 -7.89 4.56 9.78
CA GLY A 128 -9.10 5.12 9.17
C GLY A 128 -9.69 6.32 9.89
N SER A 129 -9.20 6.68 11.08
CA SER A 129 -9.79 7.66 11.99
C SER A 129 -10.03 9.07 11.41
N ARG A 130 -9.34 9.40 10.31
CA ARG A 130 -9.48 10.69 9.59
C ARG A 130 -10.22 10.54 8.25
N GLY A 131 -10.83 9.39 7.99
CA GLY A 131 -11.54 9.09 6.74
C GLY A 131 -10.64 8.77 5.54
N GLN A 132 -9.32 8.65 5.74
CA GLN A 132 -8.32 8.44 4.68
C GLN A 132 -8.48 7.11 3.92
N LEU A 133 -9.26 6.16 4.44
CA LEU A 133 -9.55 4.90 3.76
C LEU A 133 -10.67 5.00 2.72
N GLY A 134 -11.54 6.03 2.82
CA GLY A 134 -12.62 6.23 1.84
C GLY A 134 -13.81 5.27 1.97
N HIS A 135 -13.99 4.61 3.12
CA HIS A 135 -15.10 3.67 3.37
C HIS A 135 -16.27 4.27 4.15
N GLY A 136 -16.25 5.59 4.40
CA GLY A 136 -17.31 6.31 5.13
C GLY A 136 -17.28 6.16 6.66
N ALA A 137 -16.69 5.09 7.18
CA ALA A 137 -16.49 4.89 8.61
C ALA A 137 -15.08 5.29 9.02
N GLY A 138 -14.92 6.01 10.12
CA GLY A 138 -13.61 6.40 10.68
C GLY A 138 -12.92 5.27 11.47
N VAL A 139 -12.94 4.04 10.94
CA VAL A 139 -12.39 2.86 11.62
C VAL A 139 -11.15 2.35 10.90
N ASP A 140 -10.24 1.79 11.67
CA ASP A 140 -9.03 1.14 11.16
C ASP A 140 -9.39 -0.22 10.54
N ILE A 141 -8.68 -0.62 9.46
CA ILE A 141 -8.94 -1.85 8.71
C ILE A 141 -7.62 -2.60 8.53
N CYS A 142 -7.56 -3.86 8.98
CA CYS A 142 -6.33 -4.67 8.94
C CYS A 142 -6.18 -5.54 7.68
N SER A 143 -7.10 -5.44 6.74
CA SER A 143 -7.07 -6.19 5.47
C SER A 143 -7.40 -5.28 4.30
N PRO A 144 -6.85 -5.49 3.12
CA PRO A 144 -7.22 -4.75 1.92
C PRO A 144 -8.72 -4.80 1.66
N ARG A 145 -9.33 -3.63 1.49
CA ARG A 145 -10.75 -3.48 1.17
C ARG A 145 -10.92 -2.61 -0.07
N PRO A 146 -11.72 -3.04 -1.06
CA PRO A 146 -11.96 -2.24 -2.27
C PRO A 146 -12.76 -0.97 -1.92
N ILE A 147 -12.40 0.16 -2.56
CA ILE A 147 -13.17 1.40 -2.49
C ILE A 147 -14.19 1.37 -3.63
N GLU A 148 -15.46 1.17 -3.28
CA GLU A 148 -16.54 0.98 -4.26
C GLU A 148 -17.09 2.29 -4.85
N THR A 149 -16.68 3.45 -4.32
CA THR A 149 -17.18 4.76 -4.73
C THR A 149 -16.80 5.13 -6.16
N PHE A 150 -15.72 4.56 -6.69
CA PHE A 150 -15.26 4.88 -8.04
C PHE A 150 -16.11 4.16 -9.10
N ARG A 151 -16.95 4.94 -9.79
CA ARG A 151 -17.76 4.44 -10.93
C ARG A 151 -16.95 4.27 -12.22
N ARG A 152 -15.70 4.72 -12.24
CA ARG A 152 -14.80 4.67 -13.39
C ARG A 152 -13.45 4.15 -12.95
N ARG A 153 -12.74 3.54 -13.91
CA ARG A 153 -11.38 3.06 -13.72
C ARG A 153 -10.49 4.18 -13.18
N VAL A 154 -9.78 3.92 -12.09
CA VAL A 154 -8.75 4.81 -11.55
C VAL A 154 -7.45 4.57 -12.33
N ALA A 155 -6.77 5.66 -12.70
CA ALA A 155 -5.50 5.63 -13.42
C ALA A 155 -4.30 5.88 -12.50
N MET A 156 -4.49 6.69 -11.44
CA MET A 156 -3.41 7.03 -10.51
C MET A 156 -3.95 7.16 -9.08
N ILE A 157 -3.08 6.83 -8.12
CA ILE A 157 -3.33 6.99 -6.68
C ILE A 157 -2.18 7.73 -6.01
N GLY A 158 -2.46 8.44 -4.91
CA GLY A 158 -1.48 9.12 -4.08
C GLY A 158 -1.90 9.09 -2.61
N CYS A 159 -0.93 9.14 -1.69
CA CYS A 159 -1.13 9.31 -0.26
C CYS A 159 -0.35 10.52 0.24
N GLY A 160 -1.00 11.34 1.06
CA GLY A 160 -0.31 12.18 2.03
C GLY A 160 -0.30 11.49 3.40
N ALA A 161 0.16 12.17 4.45
CA ALA A 161 0.22 11.57 5.79
C ALA A 161 -1.15 11.04 6.23
N PHE A 162 -2.23 11.81 6.04
CA PHE A 162 -3.58 11.50 6.53
C PHE A 162 -4.68 11.73 5.48
N HIS A 163 -4.32 11.81 4.22
CA HIS A 163 -5.27 11.94 3.12
C HIS A 163 -4.86 11.07 1.94
N SER A 164 -5.81 10.83 1.07
CA SER A 164 -5.66 10.01 -0.12
C SER A 164 -6.18 10.76 -1.33
N VAL A 165 -5.58 10.52 -2.49
CA VAL A 165 -6.00 11.10 -3.76
C VAL A 165 -6.06 10.02 -4.83
N ALA A 166 -6.96 10.19 -5.79
CA ALA A 166 -7.05 9.35 -6.98
C ALA A 166 -7.42 10.17 -8.20
N VAL A 167 -6.90 9.79 -9.35
CA VAL A 167 -7.27 10.33 -10.65
C VAL A 167 -7.87 9.20 -11.48
N THR A 168 -9.07 9.39 -11.99
CA THR A 168 -9.71 8.44 -12.89
C THR A 168 -9.21 8.57 -14.32
N ALA A 169 -9.45 7.55 -15.16
CA ALA A 169 -8.98 7.51 -16.54
C ALA A 169 -9.53 8.67 -17.42
N ASN A 170 -10.64 9.31 -17.01
CA ASN A 170 -11.19 10.49 -17.67
C ASN A 170 -10.69 11.83 -17.08
N GLY A 171 -9.67 11.80 -16.20
CA GLY A 171 -9.06 12.99 -15.61
C GLY A 171 -9.77 13.55 -14.38
N SER A 172 -10.83 12.91 -13.85
CA SER A 172 -11.49 13.39 -12.62
C SER A 172 -10.59 13.13 -11.41
N LEU A 173 -10.36 14.17 -10.59
CA LEU A 173 -9.60 14.11 -9.36
C LEU A 173 -10.52 13.87 -8.16
N PHE A 174 -10.12 12.97 -7.28
CA PHE A 174 -10.77 12.68 -6.00
C PHE A 174 -9.76 12.86 -4.87
N CYS A 175 -10.20 13.47 -3.77
CA CYS A 175 -9.42 13.62 -2.55
C CYS A 175 -10.30 13.30 -1.35
N TRP A 176 -9.77 12.56 -0.36
CA TRP A 176 -10.49 12.19 0.87
C TRP A 176 -9.54 12.01 2.05
N GLY A 177 -10.07 12.07 3.26
CA GLY A 177 -9.30 12.05 4.51
C GLY A 177 -8.92 13.45 4.99
N GLY A 178 -8.02 13.54 5.95
CA GLY A 178 -7.50 14.81 6.49
C GLY A 178 -8.24 15.35 7.71
N GLY A 179 -9.30 14.71 8.23
CA GLY A 179 -9.99 15.10 9.46
C GLY A 179 -11.26 15.93 9.24
N ALA A 180 -11.61 16.82 10.17
CA ALA A 180 -12.92 17.46 10.30
C ALA A 180 -13.41 18.30 9.10
N ASN A 181 -12.55 18.65 8.17
CA ASN A 181 -12.91 19.34 6.93
C ASN A 181 -12.85 18.40 5.74
N GLN A 182 -13.70 17.36 5.75
CA GLN A 182 -13.85 16.47 4.61
C GLN A 182 -14.45 17.24 3.42
N VAL A 183 -13.63 17.61 2.46
CA VAL A 183 -14.12 17.94 1.13
C VAL A 183 -14.39 16.64 0.42
N ALA A 184 -15.61 16.13 0.56
CA ALA A 184 -16.09 15.02 -0.24
C ALA A 184 -16.07 15.43 -1.72
N GLY A 185 -15.15 14.84 -2.50
CA GLY A 185 -15.19 14.88 -3.95
C GLY A 185 -15.19 16.28 -4.58
N ALA A 186 -14.06 16.99 -4.53
CA ALA A 186 -13.86 18.09 -5.45
C ALA A 186 -13.65 17.53 -6.86
N ARG A 187 -14.66 17.67 -7.72
CA ARG A 187 -14.43 17.70 -9.17
C ARG A 187 -13.74 19.04 -9.48
N VAL A 188 -12.53 19.01 -9.97
CA VAL A 188 -11.90 20.12 -10.68
C VAL A 188 -12.21 19.95 -12.16
#